data_4f68434ec08d306f8dac6067269dbf07
#
_entry.id   4f68434ec08d306f8dac6067269dbf07
#
_cell.length_a   1.000
_cell.length_b   1.000
_cell.length_c   1.000
_cell.angle_alpha   90.00
_cell.angle_beta   90.00
_cell.angle_gamma   90.00
#
_symmetry.space_group_name_H-M   'P 1'
#
loop_
_entity.id
_entity.type
_entity.pdbx_description
1 polymer ?
#
loop_
_entity_poly.entity_id
_entity_poly.type
_entity_poly.pdbx_seq_one_letter_code
_entity_poly.pdbx_strand_id
1 'polypeptide(L)'
;SPDLENWFDAFDQPIKLPATLDQKSLIVDPIPPKGGIINLAAKLYLDHSQKPVFTYHKYDEKGDLQLYIAQIKKDQWMYKQITQWDYRWEFSGNGSIIGEFKIRGFNKRKDGRYEIAYWHIKYGEGIILLDENFDPIGRVIRELPLFSGHRFEKRIKTEGTFKGLNVVSSKDIGKAPEDDVRYVLKWEALDRFRDKPRPKPWPMPSKLYLYKLKRNSN
;
A
#
# COMPACT_ATOMS: atom_id res chain seq x y z
N SER A 1 -7.82 -25.90 0.94
CA SER A 1 -8.69 -27.01 0.59
C SER A 1 -8.62 -27.27 -0.92
N PRO A 2 -8.16 -28.43 -1.39
CA PRO A 2 -8.13 -28.76 -2.82
C PRO A 2 -9.52 -29.10 -3.39
N ASP A 3 -10.42 -29.58 -2.56
CA ASP A 3 -11.75 -30.08 -2.93
C ASP A 3 -12.88 -29.12 -2.53
N LEU A 4 -12.61 -28.06 -1.77
CA LEU A 4 -13.56 -27.11 -1.19
C LEU A 4 -14.53 -27.73 -0.17
N GLU A 5 -14.34 -28.99 0.21
CA GLU A 5 -15.14 -29.70 1.20
C GLU A 5 -14.39 -29.87 2.52
N ASN A 6 -13.12 -30.31 2.42
CA ASN A 6 -12.26 -30.53 3.58
C ASN A 6 -11.33 -29.34 3.78
N TRP A 7 -11.39 -28.69 4.93
CA TRP A 7 -10.61 -27.52 5.27
C TRP A 7 -9.63 -27.81 6.37
N PHE A 8 -8.42 -27.26 6.22
CA PHE A 8 -7.31 -27.45 7.15
C PHE A 8 -6.73 -26.08 7.53
N ASP A 9 -6.19 -25.99 8.73
CA ASP A 9 -5.38 -24.84 9.13
C ASP A 9 -3.98 -24.86 8.49
N ALA A 10 -3.16 -23.89 8.86
CA ALA A 10 -1.80 -23.78 8.31
C ALA A 10 -0.82 -24.88 8.80
N PHE A 11 -1.29 -25.76 9.66
CA PHE A 11 -0.54 -26.89 10.26
C PHE A 11 -1.16 -28.24 9.88
N ASP A 12 -1.95 -28.27 8.81
CA ASP A 12 -2.64 -29.44 8.30
C ASP A 12 -3.62 -30.09 9.30
N GLN A 13 -4.12 -29.32 10.29
CA GLN A 13 -5.14 -29.82 11.19
C GLN A 13 -6.53 -29.52 10.62
N PRO A 14 -7.46 -30.50 10.64
CA PRO A 14 -8.81 -30.28 10.16
C PRO A 14 -9.52 -29.16 10.92
N ILE A 15 -10.21 -28.28 10.22
CA ILE A 15 -11.00 -27.20 10.81
C ILE A 15 -12.48 -27.40 10.57
N LYS A 16 -13.29 -26.96 11.53
CA LYS A 16 -14.73 -26.97 11.43
C LYS A 16 -15.23 -25.65 10.83
N LEU A 17 -16.07 -25.73 9.83
CA LEU A 17 -16.77 -24.57 9.28
C LEU A 17 -18.10 -24.32 10.02
N PRO A 18 -18.56 -23.05 10.10
CA PRO A 18 -17.86 -21.84 9.63
C PRO A 18 -16.61 -21.52 10.47
N ALA A 19 -15.56 -20.96 9.84
CA ALA A 19 -14.40 -20.48 10.56
C ALA A 19 -14.79 -19.29 11.44
N THR A 20 -14.45 -19.35 12.73
CA THR A 20 -14.77 -18.31 13.72
C THR A 20 -13.52 -17.82 14.44
N LEU A 21 -13.60 -16.64 15.08
CA LEU A 21 -12.50 -16.09 15.87
C LEU A 21 -12.14 -16.89 17.11
N ASP A 22 -13.01 -17.81 17.55
CA ASP A 22 -12.73 -18.70 18.67
C ASP A 22 -11.75 -19.81 18.33
N GLN A 23 -11.62 -20.13 17.04
CA GLN A 23 -10.65 -21.10 16.52
C GLN A 23 -9.26 -20.44 16.42
N LYS A 24 -8.56 -20.39 17.53
CA LYS A 24 -7.28 -19.67 17.65
C LYS A 24 -6.19 -20.15 16.70
N SER A 25 -6.24 -21.40 16.24
CA SER A 25 -5.31 -21.95 15.24
C SER A 25 -5.42 -21.26 13.87
N LEU A 26 -6.54 -20.60 13.60
CA LEU A 26 -6.76 -19.86 12.35
C LEU A 26 -6.25 -18.41 12.41
N ILE A 27 -5.82 -17.95 13.58
CA ILE A 27 -5.33 -16.57 13.75
C ILE A 27 -3.82 -16.57 13.51
N VAL A 28 -3.41 -15.89 12.45
CA VAL A 28 -1.98 -15.74 12.11
C VAL A 28 -1.27 -14.86 13.13
N ASP A 29 -1.76 -13.66 13.38
CA ASP A 29 -1.21 -12.70 14.35
C ASP A 29 -2.37 -12.06 15.12
N PRO A 30 -2.48 -12.27 16.46
CA PRO A 30 -3.58 -11.76 17.27
C PRO A 30 -3.41 -10.26 17.58
N ILE A 31 -3.47 -9.42 16.54
CA ILE A 31 -3.34 -7.97 16.68
C ILE A 31 -4.58 -7.42 17.40
N PRO A 32 -4.43 -6.74 18.54
CA PRO A 32 -5.56 -6.20 19.29
C PRO A 32 -6.22 -5.02 18.56
N PRO A 33 -7.46 -4.65 18.94
CA PRO A 33 -8.05 -3.40 18.49
C PRO A 33 -7.10 -2.21 18.72
N LYS A 34 -7.01 -1.30 17.74
CA LYS A 34 -6.05 -0.17 17.69
C LYS A 34 -4.58 -0.58 17.52
N GLY A 35 -4.29 -1.84 17.21
CA GLY A 35 -2.95 -2.34 16.96
C GLY A 35 -2.34 -1.97 15.60
N GLY A 36 -3.00 -1.12 14.83
CA GLY A 36 -2.40 -0.54 13.60
C GLY A 36 -2.55 -1.38 12.34
N ILE A 37 -3.49 -2.32 12.31
CA ILE A 37 -3.85 -3.06 11.08
C ILE A 37 -5.15 -2.53 10.48
N ILE A 38 -5.20 -2.46 9.15
CA ILE A 38 -6.41 -2.11 8.39
C ILE A 38 -6.87 -3.33 7.59
N ASN A 39 -8.17 -3.45 7.42
CA ASN A 39 -8.78 -4.48 6.55
C ASN A 39 -8.12 -4.51 5.17
N LEU A 40 -7.86 -5.71 4.66
CA LEU A 40 -7.20 -5.97 3.37
C LEU A 40 -5.72 -5.50 3.29
N ALA A 41 -5.13 -5.10 4.41
CA ALA A 41 -3.70 -4.74 4.43
C ALA A 41 -2.80 -5.97 4.36
N ALA A 42 -3.23 -7.10 4.91
CA ALA A 42 -2.49 -8.35 4.82
C ALA A 42 -2.57 -8.94 3.40
N LYS A 43 -1.43 -9.41 2.90
CA LYS A 43 -1.30 -10.09 1.61
C LYS A 43 -0.66 -11.46 1.83
N LEU A 44 -1.28 -12.49 1.25
CA LEU A 44 -0.79 -13.85 1.27
C LEU A 44 0.08 -14.12 0.04
N TYR A 45 1.22 -14.71 0.27
CA TYR A 45 2.17 -15.20 -0.73
C TYR A 45 2.66 -16.58 -0.34
N LEU A 46 3.45 -17.22 -1.23
CA LEU A 46 4.15 -18.45 -0.95
C LEU A 46 5.66 -18.22 -1.03
N ASP A 47 6.43 -18.76 -0.09
CA ASP A 47 7.89 -18.73 -0.14
C ASP A 47 8.47 -19.69 -1.21
N HIS A 48 9.79 -19.83 -1.27
CA HIS A 48 10.43 -20.76 -2.22
C HIS A 48 10.05 -22.23 -1.96
N SER A 49 9.70 -22.59 -0.73
CA SER A 49 9.25 -23.91 -0.31
C SER A 49 7.75 -24.13 -0.41
N GLN A 50 7.03 -23.20 -1.06
CA GLN A 50 5.56 -23.18 -1.18
C GLN A 50 4.82 -23.08 0.16
N LYS A 51 5.46 -22.56 1.20
CA LYS A 51 4.81 -22.30 2.49
C LYS A 51 4.19 -20.89 2.52
N PRO A 52 3.08 -20.70 3.25
CA PRO A 52 2.42 -19.42 3.32
C PRO A 52 3.27 -18.35 4.02
N VAL A 53 3.28 -17.16 3.44
CA VAL A 53 3.93 -15.96 3.96
C VAL A 53 2.94 -14.81 3.88
N PHE A 54 2.70 -14.13 5.00
CA PHE A 54 1.89 -12.92 5.03
C PHE A 54 2.78 -11.69 5.15
N THR A 55 2.49 -10.68 4.35
CA THR A 55 3.03 -9.34 4.53
C THR A 55 1.91 -8.41 4.98
N TYR A 56 2.11 -7.65 6.03
CA TYR A 56 1.10 -6.76 6.60
C TYR A 56 1.76 -5.64 7.38
N HIS A 57 0.98 -4.72 7.89
CA HIS A 57 1.46 -3.67 8.77
C HIS A 57 0.72 -3.70 10.10
N LYS A 58 1.40 -3.33 11.16
CA LYS A 58 0.85 -3.05 12.48
C LYS A 58 1.75 -2.07 13.21
N TYR A 59 1.30 -1.59 14.36
CA TYR A 59 2.16 -0.78 15.22
C TYR A 59 3.15 -1.67 15.97
N ASP A 60 4.34 -1.15 16.18
CA ASP A 60 5.32 -1.70 17.11
C ASP A 60 5.01 -1.26 18.56
N GLU A 61 5.88 -1.61 19.50
CA GLU A 61 5.73 -1.28 20.90
C GLU A 61 5.73 0.23 21.21
N LYS A 62 6.33 1.03 20.31
CA LYS A 62 6.33 2.50 20.40
C LYS A 62 5.08 3.13 19.81
N GLY A 63 4.26 2.34 19.14
CA GLY A 63 3.07 2.79 18.42
C GLY A 63 3.34 3.31 17.01
N ASP A 64 4.54 3.09 16.48
CA ASP A 64 4.92 3.44 15.12
C ASP A 64 4.50 2.34 14.14
N LEU A 65 4.12 2.75 12.92
CA LEU A 65 3.71 1.83 11.86
C LEU A 65 4.92 1.09 11.30
N GLN A 66 4.87 -0.23 11.33
CA GLN A 66 5.91 -1.07 10.76
C GLN A 66 5.34 -2.08 9.77
N LEU A 67 6.18 -2.47 8.81
CA LEU A 67 5.94 -3.60 7.93
C LEU A 67 6.39 -4.89 8.63
N TYR A 68 5.55 -5.90 8.59
CA TYR A 68 5.82 -7.22 9.16
C TYR A 68 5.70 -8.31 8.12
N ILE A 69 6.41 -9.40 8.36
CA ILE A 69 6.20 -10.71 7.72
C ILE A 69 5.79 -11.71 8.79
N ALA A 70 4.76 -12.50 8.52
CA ALA A 70 4.50 -13.74 9.25
C ALA A 70 4.80 -14.94 8.35
N GLN A 71 5.51 -15.93 8.88
CA GLN A 71 5.88 -17.17 8.22
C GLN A 71 5.77 -18.34 9.19
N ILE A 72 5.65 -19.55 8.66
CA ILE A 72 5.67 -20.76 9.49
C ILE A 72 7.12 -21.29 9.59
N LYS A 73 7.61 -21.41 10.83
CA LYS A 73 8.87 -22.11 11.15
C LYS A 73 8.63 -23.03 12.34
N LYS A 74 9.07 -24.30 12.24
CA LYS A 74 8.93 -25.29 13.30
C LYS A 74 7.50 -25.38 13.83
N ASP A 75 6.55 -25.50 12.92
CA ASP A 75 5.10 -25.60 13.19
C ASP A 75 4.52 -24.49 14.07
N GLN A 76 5.07 -23.28 13.93
CA GLN A 76 4.59 -22.08 14.61
C GLN A 76 4.64 -20.88 13.68
N TRP A 77 3.71 -19.93 13.88
CA TRP A 77 3.79 -18.63 13.27
C TRP A 77 4.92 -17.81 13.89
N MET A 78 5.84 -17.34 13.07
CA MET A 78 6.91 -16.43 13.45
C MET A 78 6.68 -15.08 12.78
N TYR A 79 6.82 -14.01 13.56
CA TYR A 79 6.61 -12.64 13.09
C TYR A 79 7.94 -11.92 13.05
N LYS A 80 8.22 -11.27 11.93
CA LYS A 80 9.43 -10.48 11.77
C LYS A 80 9.07 -9.05 11.40
N GLN A 81 9.53 -8.10 12.18
CA GLN A 81 9.48 -6.69 11.83
C GLN A 81 10.55 -6.40 10.77
N ILE A 82 10.14 -5.76 9.67
CA ILE A 82 10.98 -5.52 8.49
C ILE A 82 11.50 -4.09 8.46
N THR A 83 10.79 -3.16 9.07
CA THR A 83 11.13 -1.74 9.06
C THR A 83 11.32 -1.20 10.46
N GLN A 84 11.99 -0.03 10.54
CA GLN A 84 12.15 0.75 11.77
C GLN A 84 11.80 2.19 11.44
N TRP A 85 10.51 2.43 11.14
CA TRP A 85 10.01 3.77 10.82
C TRP A 85 9.65 4.51 12.10
N ASP A 86 9.88 5.79 12.14
CA ASP A 86 9.45 6.73 13.18
C ASP A 86 8.17 7.47 12.70
N TYR A 87 7.14 6.71 12.42
CA TYR A 87 5.91 7.23 11.84
C TYR A 87 4.69 6.45 12.31
N ARG A 88 3.74 7.15 12.90
CA ARG A 88 2.43 6.60 13.23
C ARG A 88 1.40 7.02 12.21
N TRP A 89 0.81 6.06 11.51
CA TRP A 89 -0.36 6.30 10.68
C TRP A 89 -1.62 6.25 11.55
N GLU A 90 -2.09 7.43 11.96
CA GLU A 90 -3.28 7.53 12.80
C GLU A 90 -4.56 7.49 11.96
N PHE A 91 -5.32 6.43 12.08
CA PHE A 91 -6.57 6.21 11.34
C PHE A 91 -7.78 5.90 12.23
N SER A 92 -7.68 6.16 13.54
CA SER A 92 -8.81 6.05 14.46
C SER A 92 -9.89 7.11 14.21
N GLY A 93 -11.05 6.90 14.80
CA GLY A 93 -12.18 7.83 14.73
C GLY A 93 -13.05 7.66 13.49
N ASN A 94 -13.98 8.60 13.29
CA ASN A 94 -15.01 8.54 12.25
C ASN A 94 -14.53 9.02 10.88
N GLY A 95 -15.19 8.51 9.82
CA GLY A 95 -14.93 8.87 8.42
C GLY A 95 -13.98 7.90 7.72
N SER A 96 -13.80 8.07 6.42
CA SER A 96 -12.93 7.21 5.62
C SER A 96 -11.47 7.36 6.02
N ILE A 97 -10.71 6.27 5.86
CA ILE A 97 -9.28 6.27 6.15
C ILE A 97 -8.51 6.77 4.93
N ILE A 98 -7.65 7.78 5.14
CA ILE A 98 -6.71 8.22 4.12
C ILE A 98 -5.51 7.27 4.15
N GLY A 99 -5.23 6.59 3.02
CA GLY A 99 -4.11 5.68 2.92
C GLY A 99 -2.78 6.42 2.96
N GLU A 100 -1.90 6.07 3.90
CA GLU A 100 -0.57 6.66 4.08
C GLU A 100 0.56 5.65 3.88
N PHE A 101 0.21 4.38 3.84
CA PHE A 101 1.11 3.27 3.55
C PHE A 101 0.43 2.22 2.68
N LYS A 102 1.20 1.56 1.81
CA LYS A 102 0.72 0.48 0.95
C LYS A 102 1.85 -0.49 0.62
N ILE A 103 1.62 -1.78 0.83
CA ILE A 103 2.42 -2.86 0.28
C ILE A 103 1.99 -3.04 -1.19
N ARG A 104 2.94 -2.90 -2.12
CA ARG A 104 2.67 -2.97 -3.56
C ARG A 104 2.96 -4.33 -4.17
N GLY A 105 3.82 -5.11 -3.54
CA GLY A 105 4.15 -6.45 -4.00
C GLY A 105 5.20 -7.12 -3.14
N PHE A 106 5.24 -8.44 -3.24
CA PHE A 106 6.25 -9.31 -2.68
C PHE A 106 6.71 -10.25 -3.80
N ASN A 107 7.99 -10.27 -4.09
CA ASN A 107 8.54 -11.06 -5.19
C ASN A 107 9.63 -12.00 -4.69
N LYS A 108 9.64 -13.21 -5.24
CA LYS A 108 10.73 -14.18 -5.10
C LYS A 108 11.77 -13.92 -6.17
N ARG A 109 13.01 -13.79 -5.78
CA ARG A 109 14.14 -13.63 -6.70
C ARG A 109 14.74 -15.01 -7.05
N LYS A 110 15.33 -15.13 -8.23
CA LYS A 110 15.96 -16.36 -8.68
C LYS A 110 17.17 -16.78 -7.83
N ASP A 111 17.77 -15.83 -7.13
CA ASP A 111 18.93 -16.00 -6.26
C ASP A 111 18.57 -16.40 -4.81
N GLY A 112 17.31 -16.81 -4.55
CA GLY A 112 16.81 -17.22 -3.23
C GLY A 112 16.33 -16.09 -2.35
N ARG A 113 16.63 -14.85 -2.70
CA ARG A 113 16.22 -13.66 -1.96
C ARG A 113 14.77 -13.25 -2.27
N TYR A 114 14.28 -12.27 -1.50
CA TYR A 114 12.96 -11.70 -1.67
C TYR A 114 13.02 -10.18 -1.75
N GLU A 115 11.95 -9.59 -2.25
CA GLU A 115 11.79 -8.14 -2.27
C GLU A 115 10.35 -7.74 -1.97
N ILE A 116 10.19 -6.66 -1.20
CA ILE A 116 8.92 -6.03 -0.91
C ILE A 116 8.89 -4.63 -1.49
N ALA A 117 8.01 -4.41 -2.46
CA ALA A 117 7.74 -3.08 -2.97
C ALA A 117 6.69 -2.40 -2.10
N TYR A 118 6.93 -1.15 -1.73
CA TYR A 118 6.01 -0.38 -0.88
C TYR A 118 5.92 1.09 -1.34
N TRP A 119 4.90 1.74 -0.86
CA TRP A 119 4.75 3.19 -0.84
C TRP A 119 4.42 3.64 0.58
N HIS A 120 5.03 4.73 1.02
CA HIS A 120 4.80 5.33 2.33
C HIS A 120 4.79 6.86 2.20
N ILE A 121 3.87 7.54 2.86
CA ILE A 121 3.70 8.99 2.74
C ILE A 121 4.96 9.76 3.15
N LYS A 122 5.64 9.35 4.22
CA LYS A 122 6.89 9.97 4.71
C LYS A 122 8.14 9.47 4.00
N TYR A 123 8.21 8.16 3.71
CA TYR A 123 9.43 7.51 3.20
C TYR A 123 9.42 7.25 1.69
N GLY A 124 8.35 7.67 1.00
CA GLY A 124 8.24 7.53 -0.46
C GLY A 124 8.06 6.09 -0.94
N GLU A 125 8.40 5.85 -2.19
CA GLU A 125 8.37 4.51 -2.80
C GLU A 125 9.74 3.85 -2.66
N GLY A 126 9.73 2.54 -2.42
CA GLY A 126 10.96 1.77 -2.32
C GLY A 126 10.75 0.27 -2.43
N ILE A 127 11.86 -0.43 -2.52
CA ILE A 127 11.93 -1.89 -2.47
C ILE A 127 12.86 -2.24 -1.30
N ILE A 128 12.38 -3.07 -0.38
CA ILE A 128 13.20 -3.67 0.65
C ILE A 128 13.68 -5.01 0.13
N LEU A 129 14.98 -5.23 0.16
CA LEU A 129 15.60 -6.50 -0.17
C LEU A 129 15.72 -7.34 1.10
N LEU A 130 15.35 -8.60 0.99
CA LEU A 130 15.38 -9.55 2.10
C LEU A 130 16.20 -10.78 1.69
N ASP A 131 16.91 -11.36 2.63
CA ASP A 131 17.56 -12.64 2.44
C ASP A 131 16.55 -13.80 2.46
N GLU A 132 17.04 -15.04 2.41
CA GLU A 132 16.24 -16.26 2.47
C GLU A 132 15.48 -16.46 3.80
N ASN A 133 15.93 -15.79 4.86
CA ASN A 133 15.30 -15.80 6.18
C ASN A 133 14.38 -14.60 6.43
N PHE A 134 14.14 -13.79 5.40
CA PHE A 134 13.42 -12.52 5.46
C PHE A 134 14.10 -11.46 6.33
N ASP A 135 15.43 -11.51 6.50
CA ASP A 135 16.17 -10.44 7.13
C ASP A 135 16.40 -9.30 6.14
N PRO A 136 16.14 -8.05 6.52
CA PRO A 136 16.39 -6.91 5.65
C PRO A 136 17.90 -6.76 5.37
N ILE A 137 18.29 -6.87 4.09
CA ILE A 137 19.68 -6.76 3.64
C ILE A 137 19.96 -5.49 2.83
N GLY A 138 18.93 -4.72 2.52
CA GLY A 138 19.07 -3.47 1.80
C GLY A 138 17.76 -2.84 1.41
N ARG A 139 17.84 -1.60 0.97
CA ARG A 139 16.71 -0.82 0.46
C ARG A 139 17.11 -0.13 -0.84
N VAL A 140 16.28 -0.29 -1.86
CA VAL A 140 16.40 0.46 -3.12
C VAL A 140 15.27 1.48 -3.18
N ILE A 141 15.60 2.76 -3.22
CA ILE A 141 14.63 3.81 -3.50
C ILE A 141 14.38 3.76 -5.01
N ARG A 142 13.15 3.52 -5.41
CA ARG A 142 12.78 3.59 -6.83
C ARG A 142 12.77 5.06 -7.24
N GLU A 143 13.74 5.45 -8.05
CA GLU A 143 13.56 6.63 -8.87
C GLU A 143 12.42 6.34 -9.86
N LEU A 144 11.35 7.12 -9.78
CA LEU A 144 10.26 7.00 -10.73
C LEU A 144 10.82 7.26 -12.14
N PRO A 145 10.49 6.39 -13.13
CA PRO A 145 10.94 6.59 -14.50
C PRO A 145 10.65 8.03 -14.96
N LEU A 146 11.56 8.60 -15.72
CA LEU A 146 11.51 9.97 -16.27
C LEU A 146 10.18 10.29 -16.99
N PHE A 147 9.40 9.29 -17.34
CA PHE A 147 8.15 9.33 -18.11
C PHE A 147 6.92 8.78 -17.38
N SER A 148 6.96 8.59 -16.05
CA SER A 148 5.69 8.46 -15.35
C SER A 148 4.96 9.82 -15.48
N GLY A 149 3.70 9.81 -15.89
CA GLY A 149 2.85 11.02 -16.03
C GLY A 149 2.81 11.91 -14.79
N HIS A 150 3.27 11.39 -13.64
CA HIS A 150 3.49 12.10 -12.39
C HIS A 150 4.48 13.27 -12.44
N ARG A 151 5.42 13.33 -13.41
CA ARG A 151 6.37 14.47 -13.47
C ARG A 151 5.71 15.73 -14.00
N PHE A 152 4.85 15.61 -14.98
CA PHE A 152 4.09 16.76 -15.47
C PHE A 152 3.09 17.22 -14.41
N GLU A 153 2.34 16.30 -13.82
CA GLU A 153 1.35 16.59 -12.78
C GLU A 153 1.95 17.31 -11.58
N LYS A 154 3.16 16.95 -11.16
CA LYS A 154 3.89 17.64 -10.07
C LYS A 154 4.35 19.06 -10.41
N ARG A 155 4.41 19.44 -11.69
CA ARG A 155 4.80 20.78 -12.13
C ARG A 155 3.63 21.74 -12.22
N ILE A 156 2.41 21.23 -12.32
CA ILE A 156 1.21 22.05 -12.36
C ILE A 156 0.95 22.59 -10.96
N LYS A 157 0.96 23.90 -10.83
CA LYS A 157 0.62 24.58 -9.58
C LYS A 157 -0.87 24.92 -9.56
N THR A 158 -1.40 25.14 -8.35
CA THR A 158 -2.72 25.70 -8.17
C THR A 158 -2.76 27.15 -8.66
N GLU A 159 -3.87 27.53 -9.29
CA GLU A 159 -4.15 28.92 -9.69
C GLU A 159 -4.90 29.65 -8.57
N GLY A 160 -5.73 28.92 -7.82
CA GLY A 160 -6.44 29.47 -6.68
C GLY A 160 -5.51 29.68 -5.47
N THR A 161 -5.82 30.73 -4.70
CA THR A 161 -5.05 31.12 -3.51
C THR A 161 -5.62 30.59 -2.20
N PHE A 162 -6.72 29.83 -2.26
CA PHE A 162 -7.35 29.28 -1.06
C PHE A 162 -6.44 28.26 -0.38
N LYS A 163 -6.27 28.40 0.93
CA LYS A 163 -5.40 27.51 1.71
C LYS A 163 -5.85 26.05 1.63
N GLY A 164 -4.95 25.16 1.29
CA GLY A 164 -5.21 23.72 1.20
C GLY A 164 -5.75 23.25 -0.16
N LEU A 165 -5.73 24.12 -1.19
CA LEU A 165 -5.98 23.68 -2.56
C LEU A 165 -4.82 22.82 -3.09
N ASN A 166 -5.19 21.74 -3.78
CA ASN A 166 -4.28 20.84 -4.46
C ASN A 166 -4.71 20.67 -5.91
N VAL A 167 -3.72 20.39 -6.76
CA VAL A 167 -4.00 19.98 -8.13
C VAL A 167 -4.43 18.52 -8.12
N VAL A 168 -5.60 18.25 -8.69
CA VAL A 168 -6.09 16.92 -9.00
C VAL A 168 -5.98 16.71 -10.49
N SER A 169 -5.52 15.54 -10.90
CA SER A 169 -5.44 15.16 -12.31
C SER A 169 -6.02 13.78 -12.53
N SER A 170 -6.59 13.56 -13.71
CA SER A 170 -7.03 12.25 -14.16
C SER A 170 -6.04 11.71 -15.20
N LYS A 171 -5.71 10.41 -15.06
CA LYS A 171 -4.91 9.73 -16.08
C LYS A 171 -5.74 9.53 -17.33
N ASP A 172 -5.09 9.71 -18.49
CA ASP A 172 -5.63 9.26 -19.76
C ASP A 172 -5.72 7.73 -19.77
N ILE A 173 -6.94 7.23 -19.89
CA ILE A 173 -7.24 5.79 -20.00
C ILE A 173 -7.58 5.40 -21.46
N GLY A 174 -7.67 6.39 -22.35
CA GLY A 174 -7.89 6.21 -23.78
C GLY A 174 -6.58 5.94 -24.52
N LYS A 175 -6.72 5.66 -25.81
CA LYS A 175 -5.60 5.66 -26.75
C LYS A 175 -5.70 6.94 -27.58
N ALA A 176 -4.69 7.80 -27.49
CA ALA A 176 -4.57 8.89 -28.41
C ALA A 176 -4.29 8.33 -29.84
N PRO A 177 -4.72 8.99 -30.90
CA PRO A 177 -4.38 8.58 -32.26
C PRO A 177 -2.85 8.56 -32.53
N GLU A 178 -2.11 9.35 -31.77
CA GLU A 178 -0.66 9.50 -31.84
C GLU A 178 -0.01 8.83 -30.63
N ASP A 179 0.92 7.91 -30.81
CA ASP A 179 1.57 7.14 -29.71
C ASP A 179 2.38 8.01 -28.74
N ASP A 180 2.79 9.22 -29.18
CA ASP A 180 3.58 10.17 -28.40
C ASP A 180 2.72 11.24 -27.69
N VAL A 181 1.38 11.14 -27.80
CA VAL A 181 0.44 12.10 -27.21
C VAL A 181 -0.29 11.49 -26.01
N ARG A 182 -0.49 12.30 -24.98
CA ARG A 182 -1.35 11.99 -23.83
C ARG A 182 -2.23 13.18 -23.49
N TYR A 183 -3.41 12.89 -22.99
CA TYR A 183 -4.31 13.89 -22.47
C TYR A 183 -4.41 13.77 -20.95
N VAL A 184 -4.40 14.92 -20.26
CA VAL A 184 -4.52 15.00 -18.82
C VAL A 184 -5.59 16.02 -18.47
N LEU A 185 -6.61 15.61 -17.72
CA LEU A 185 -7.55 16.55 -17.10
C LEU A 185 -6.95 17.06 -15.81
N LYS A 186 -7.08 18.37 -15.55
CA LYS A 186 -6.65 19.05 -14.32
C LYS A 186 -7.79 19.87 -13.77
N TRP A 187 -7.99 19.77 -12.48
CA TRP A 187 -8.80 20.70 -11.69
C TRP A 187 -8.17 20.90 -10.32
N GLU A 188 -8.72 21.82 -9.55
CA GLU A 188 -8.26 22.09 -8.19
C GLU A 188 -9.32 21.66 -7.19
N ALA A 189 -8.90 21.04 -6.11
CA ALA A 189 -9.78 20.61 -5.03
C ALA A 189 -9.05 20.69 -3.69
N LEU A 190 -9.84 20.77 -2.64
CA LEU A 190 -9.31 20.59 -1.30
C LEU A 190 -8.99 19.11 -1.07
N ASP A 191 -8.06 18.82 -0.18
CA ASP A 191 -7.72 17.47 0.26
C ASP A 191 -8.95 16.71 0.75
N ARG A 192 -8.84 15.38 0.75
CA ARG A 192 -9.85 14.51 1.35
C ARG A 192 -10.09 14.90 2.80
N PHE A 193 -11.35 14.95 3.21
CA PHE A 193 -11.75 15.30 4.57
C PHE A 193 -12.45 14.13 5.27
N ARG A 194 -12.01 12.90 4.96
CA ARG A 194 -12.50 11.65 5.56
C ARG A 194 -14.03 11.48 5.44
N ASP A 195 -14.59 11.93 4.30
CA ASP A 195 -16.03 11.91 3.98
C ASP A 195 -16.91 12.65 5.01
N LYS A 196 -16.33 13.59 5.73
CA LYS A 196 -17.04 14.46 6.65
C LYS A 196 -17.46 15.77 5.95
N PRO A 197 -18.56 16.38 6.37
CA PRO A 197 -18.92 17.72 5.91
C PRO A 197 -17.79 18.70 6.19
N ARG A 198 -17.43 19.48 5.20
CA ARG A 198 -16.38 20.49 5.34
C ARG A 198 -17.01 21.84 5.73
N PRO A 199 -16.54 22.50 6.80
CA PRO A 199 -17.05 23.81 7.18
C PRO A 199 -16.71 24.88 6.13
N LYS A 200 -17.54 25.93 6.07
CA LYS A 200 -17.25 27.13 5.28
C LYS A 200 -16.12 27.95 5.92
N PRO A 201 -15.39 28.80 5.16
CA PRO A 201 -15.62 29.12 3.74
C PRO A 201 -15.09 28.00 2.82
N TRP A 202 -15.68 27.90 1.62
CA TRP A 202 -15.22 27.00 0.57
C TRP A 202 -14.49 27.80 -0.52
N PRO A 203 -13.52 27.19 -1.24
CA PRO A 203 -12.92 27.83 -2.39
C PRO A 203 -13.95 28.03 -3.50
N MET A 204 -13.69 29.01 -4.36
CA MET A 204 -14.43 29.14 -5.61
C MET A 204 -14.27 27.87 -6.47
N PRO A 205 -15.28 27.48 -7.26
CA PRO A 205 -15.15 26.37 -8.17
C PRO A 205 -13.94 26.53 -9.10
N SER A 206 -13.15 25.47 -9.21
CA SER A 206 -11.98 25.47 -10.08
C SER A 206 -12.38 25.27 -11.55
N LYS A 207 -11.57 25.79 -12.45
CA LYS A 207 -11.68 25.46 -13.87
C LYS A 207 -11.21 24.04 -14.12
N LEU A 208 -11.83 23.39 -15.11
CA LEU A 208 -11.38 22.11 -15.63
C LEU A 208 -10.53 22.35 -16.87
N TYR A 209 -9.29 21.89 -16.85
CA TYR A 209 -8.34 22.02 -17.95
C TYR A 209 -8.06 20.68 -18.58
N LEU A 210 -8.02 20.64 -19.90
CA LEU A 210 -7.52 19.52 -20.68
C LEU A 210 -6.15 19.88 -21.26
N TYR A 211 -5.11 19.17 -20.82
CA TYR A 211 -3.76 19.29 -21.37
C TYR A 211 -3.53 18.23 -22.44
N LYS A 212 -3.07 18.65 -23.63
CA LYS A 212 -2.47 17.75 -24.64
C LYS A 212 -0.95 17.77 -24.42
N LEU A 213 -0.41 16.66 -23.97
CA LEU A 213 1.01 16.47 -23.74
C LEU A 213 1.61 15.74 -24.94
N LYS A 214 2.67 16.32 -25.54
CA LYS A 214 3.44 15.68 -26.60
C LYS A 214 4.84 15.34 -26.08
N ARG A 215 5.32 14.16 -26.41
CA ARG A 215 6.69 13.75 -26.12
C ARG A 215 7.63 14.53 -27.04
N ASN A 216 8.54 15.32 -26.47
CA ASN A 216 9.61 15.90 -27.28
C ASN A 216 10.56 14.77 -27.70
N SER A 217 10.67 14.51 -28.99
CA SER A 217 11.76 13.73 -29.57
C SER A 217 13.05 14.56 -29.41
N ASN A 218 13.92 14.18 -28.47
CA ASN A 218 15.30 14.62 -28.49
C ASN A 218 16.08 13.72 -29.42
#